data_cd508886550796de7f57ebd328af49c9
#
_entry.id   cd508886550796de7f57ebd328af49c9
#
_cell.length_a   1.000
_cell.length_b   1.000
_cell.length_c   1.000
_cell.angle_alpha   90.00
_cell.angle_beta   90.00
_cell.angle_gamma   90.00
#
_symmetry.space_group_name_H-M   'P 1'
#
loop_
_entity.id
_entity.type
_entity.pdbx_description
1 polymer ?
#
loop_
_entity_poly.entity_id
_entity_poly.type
_entity_poly.pdbx_seq_one_letter_code
_entity_poly.pdbx_strand_id
1 'polypeptide(L)'
;QYLAENLLNRQFYAEKPNEKWLTDVTEFKWYDGMEVHKLYLSAILDLYDRRIVSYVIRDSNNNALVFDTFDKAIESNPNAHPLCHSDRGYQYTSRTFHAKLEAAGITQSMSRVAKCIDNGPMEGFWGILKRERYYGKKFTDRESLITMIEDYIEYYNTKRLQRNLGVLTPFEKHEQYMLAA
;
A
#
# COMPACT_ATOMS: atom_id res chain seq x y z
N GLN A 1 0.11 14.00 -18.78
CA GLN A 1 0.79 13.04 -17.91
C GLN A 1 2.00 13.70 -17.24
N TYR A 2 2.30 13.27 -16.04
CA TYR A 2 3.52 13.57 -15.30
C TYR A 2 4.29 12.27 -15.05
N LEU A 3 5.56 12.26 -15.36
CA LEU A 3 6.44 11.10 -15.13
C LEU A 3 7.56 11.53 -14.17
N ALA A 4 7.60 10.90 -13.01
CA ALA A 4 8.68 11.12 -12.06
C ALA A 4 9.87 10.19 -12.34
N GLU A 5 11.05 10.61 -11.91
CA GLU A 5 12.24 9.78 -11.93
C GLU A 5 12.17 8.67 -10.87
N ASN A 6 12.96 7.62 -11.05
CA ASN A 6 13.14 6.59 -10.05
C ASN A 6 14.16 7.04 -9.01
N LEU A 7 13.68 7.73 -7.98
CA LEU A 7 14.51 8.22 -6.88
C LEU A 7 14.76 7.16 -5.82
N LEU A 8 13.86 6.18 -5.69
CA LEU A 8 13.99 5.10 -4.70
C LEU A 8 15.17 4.18 -5.00
N ASN A 9 15.42 3.86 -6.29
CA ASN A 9 16.53 3.02 -6.75
C ASN A 9 16.64 1.68 -6.01
N ARG A 10 15.51 1.03 -5.70
CA ARG A 10 15.44 -0.22 -4.93
C ARG A 10 16.02 -0.15 -3.53
N GLN A 11 16.20 1.04 -2.99
CA GLN A 11 16.62 1.22 -1.60
C GLN A 11 15.42 1.06 -0.66
N PHE A 12 14.98 -0.18 -0.48
CA PHE A 12 13.78 -0.54 0.29
C PHE A 12 13.98 -0.55 1.80
N TYR A 13 14.97 0.17 2.27
CA TYR A 13 15.28 0.35 3.67
C TYR A 13 15.07 1.82 4.05
N ALA A 14 14.53 2.04 5.24
CA ALA A 14 14.35 3.37 5.83
C ALA A 14 14.82 3.36 7.28
N GLU A 15 15.26 4.52 7.77
CA GLU A 15 15.79 4.67 9.14
C GLU A 15 14.72 5.12 10.14
N LYS A 16 13.58 5.62 9.64
CA LYS A 16 12.49 6.12 10.46
C LYS A 16 11.13 5.95 9.78
N PRO A 17 10.04 5.92 10.56
CA PRO A 17 8.69 5.90 10.00
C PRO A 17 8.45 7.14 9.12
N ASN A 18 7.64 6.95 8.09
CA ASN A 18 7.23 8.02 7.16
C ASN A 18 8.39 8.65 6.37
N GLU A 19 9.50 7.95 6.24
CA GLU A 19 10.61 8.36 5.37
C GLU A 19 10.39 7.95 3.92
N LYS A 20 9.95 6.71 3.73
CA LYS A 20 9.68 6.13 2.39
C LYS A 20 8.39 5.32 2.41
N TRP A 21 7.52 5.61 1.47
CA TRP A 21 6.27 4.86 1.24
C TRP A 21 6.29 4.19 -0.12
N LEU A 22 5.75 2.99 -0.19
CA LEU A 22 5.38 2.33 -1.45
C LEU A 22 3.86 2.35 -1.58
N THR A 23 3.37 2.46 -2.80
CA THR A 23 1.93 2.37 -3.08
C THR A 23 1.68 1.54 -4.33
N ASP A 24 0.58 0.82 -4.33
CA ASP A 24 0.11 0.00 -5.45
C ASP A 24 -1.36 -0.34 -5.27
N VAL A 25 -1.95 -0.91 -6.32
CA VAL A 25 -3.31 -1.43 -6.34
C VAL A 25 -3.27 -2.90 -6.71
N THR A 26 -4.04 -3.73 -6.01
CA THR A 26 -4.22 -5.14 -6.37
C THR A 26 -5.69 -5.48 -6.59
N GLU A 27 -5.95 -6.49 -7.41
CA GLU A 27 -7.29 -6.96 -7.76
C GLU A 27 -7.62 -8.24 -7.00
N PHE A 28 -8.87 -8.32 -6.52
CA PHE A 28 -9.48 -9.55 -5.99
C PHE A 28 -10.74 -9.86 -6.80
N LYS A 29 -11.17 -11.11 -6.72
CA LYS A 29 -12.41 -11.59 -7.36
C LYS A 29 -13.33 -12.23 -6.34
N TRP A 30 -14.63 -12.03 -6.52
CA TRP A 30 -15.67 -12.79 -5.84
C TRP A 30 -16.73 -13.23 -6.86
N TYR A 31 -17.53 -14.21 -6.51
CA TYR A 31 -18.35 -14.93 -7.45
C TYR A 31 -19.80 -14.99 -7.00
N ASP A 32 -20.71 -14.62 -7.89
CA ASP A 32 -22.16 -14.78 -7.70
C ASP A 32 -22.64 -15.78 -8.75
N GLY A 33 -22.78 -17.06 -8.38
CA GLY A 33 -23.03 -18.12 -9.32
C GLY A 33 -21.91 -18.21 -10.36
N MET A 34 -22.23 -17.98 -11.64
CA MET A 34 -21.27 -17.95 -12.74
C MET A 34 -20.72 -16.54 -13.00
N GLU A 35 -21.24 -15.51 -12.35
CA GLU A 35 -20.77 -14.13 -12.52
C GLU A 35 -19.50 -13.91 -11.71
N VAL A 36 -18.52 -13.25 -12.34
CA VAL A 36 -17.26 -12.87 -11.70
C VAL A 36 -17.27 -11.36 -11.47
N HIS A 37 -17.10 -10.98 -10.21
CA HIS A 37 -17.00 -9.58 -9.81
C HIS A 37 -15.58 -9.27 -9.34
N LYS A 38 -15.16 -8.03 -9.54
CA LYS A 38 -13.83 -7.55 -9.14
C LYS A 38 -13.92 -6.59 -7.97
N LEU A 39 -12.90 -6.62 -7.15
CA LEU A 39 -12.71 -5.70 -6.06
C LEU A 39 -11.25 -5.25 -6.08
N TYR A 40 -10.99 -3.98 -5.81
CA TYR A 40 -9.65 -3.40 -5.85
C TYR A 40 -9.26 -2.86 -4.49
N LEU A 41 -8.04 -3.16 -4.10
CA LEU A 41 -7.42 -2.67 -2.87
C LEU A 41 -6.23 -1.78 -3.25
N SER A 42 -6.30 -0.53 -2.85
CA SER A 42 -5.18 0.41 -2.89
C SER A 42 -4.59 0.53 -1.50
N ALA A 43 -3.27 0.50 -1.36
CA ALA A 43 -2.62 0.62 -0.07
C ALA A 43 -1.30 1.37 -0.16
N ILE A 44 -0.87 1.89 0.99
CA ILE A 44 0.42 2.52 1.20
C ILE A 44 1.16 1.72 2.27
N LEU A 45 2.39 1.30 1.95
CA LEU A 45 3.29 0.55 2.82
C LEU A 45 4.45 1.44 3.26
N ASP A 46 4.71 1.50 4.56
CA ASP A 46 5.89 2.18 5.11
C ASP A 46 7.12 1.25 5.06
N LEU A 47 8.22 1.73 4.53
CA LEU A 47 9.43 0.92 4.38
C LEU A 47 10.27 0.78 5.65
N TYR A 48 10.00 1.55 6.71
CA TYR A 48 10.69 1.39 7.98
C TYR A 48 10.10 0.24 8.81
N ASP A 49 8.82 0.35 9.14
CA ASP A 49 8.14 -0.60 10.04
C ASP A 49 7.28 -1.61 9.31
N ARG A 50 7.13 -1.47 7.99
CA ARG A 50 6.32 -2.36 7.13
C ARG A 50 4.82 -2.34 7.44
N ARG A 51 4.34 -1.32 8.18
CA ARG A 51 2.90 -1.16 8.41
C ARG A 51 2.20 -0.69 7.14
N ILE A 52 0.95 -1.10 7.01
CA ILE A 52 0.04 -0.48 6.04
C ILE A 52 -0.44 0.83 6.66
N VAL A 53 -0.01 1.93 6.06
CA VAL A 53 -0.29 3.30 6.55
C VAL A 53 -1.75 3.66 6.33
N SER A 54 -2.26 3.34 5.15
CA SER A 54 -3.67 3.53 4.77
C SER A 54 -4.05 2.59 3.64
N TYR A 55 -5.34 2.34 3.48
CA TYR A 55 -5.87 1.58 2.36
C TYR A 55 -7.32 1.96 2.07
N VAL A 56 -7.75 1.70 0.83
CA VAL A 56 -9.13 1.89 0.36
C VAL A 56 -9.52 0.70 -0.50
N ILE A 57 -10.74 0.21 -0.33
CA ILE A 57 -11.32 -0.89 -1.11
C ILE A 57 -12.49 -0.35 -1.93
N ARG A 58 -12.49 -0.57 -3.24
CA ARG A 58 -13.53 -0.11 -4.17
C ARG A 58 -13.80 -1.15 -5.26
N ASP A 59 -14.96 -1.02 -5.91
CA ASP A 59 -15.35 -1.87 -7.04
C ASP A 59 -14.65 -1.45 -8.35
N SER A 60 -14.11 -0.26 -8.41
CA SER A 60 -13.44 0.31 -9.59
C SER A 60 -12.02 0.71 -9.30
N ASN A 61 -11.12 0.38 -10.24
CA ASN A 61 -9.74 0.84 -10.22
C ASN A 61 -9.64 2.18 -10.95
N ASN A 62 -9.87 3.26 -10.24
CA ASN A 62 -9.90 4.62 -10.79
C ASN A 62 -9.06 5.59 -9.96
N ASN A 63 -9.03 6.85 -10.38
CA ASN A 63 -8.28 7.89 -9.67
C ASN A 63 -8.76 8.07 -8.23
N ALA A 64 -10.08 8.02 -7.98
CA ALA A 64 -10.64 8.19 -6.65
C ALA A 64 -10.13 7.14 -5.66
N LEU A 65 -9.96 5.90 -6.10
CA LEU A 65 -9.40 4.82 -5.27
C LEU A 65 -8.01 5.21 -4.69
N VAL A 66 -7.12 5.67 -5.54
CA VAL A 66 -5.75 6.05 -5.17
C VAL A 66 -5.74 7.38 -4.39
N PHE A 67 -6.49 8.36 -4.85
CA PHE A 67 -6.53 9.70 -4.24
C PHE A 67 -7.06 9.61 -2.80
N ASP A 68 -8.13 8.85 -2.57
CA ASP A 68 -8.69 8.66 -1.23
C ASP A 68 -7.73 7.90 -0.31
N THR A 69 -6.94 6.98 -0.86
CA THR A 69 -5.88 6.30 -0.09
C THR A 69 -4.84 7.31 0.41
N PHE A 70 -4.43 8.24 -0.43
CA PHE A 70 -3.48 9.30 -0.04
C PHE A 70 -4.10 10.33 0.89
N ASP A 71 -5.35 10.71 0.70
CA ASP A 71 -6.03 11.62 1.62
C ASP A 71 -6.08 11.05 3.04
N LYS A 72 -6.39 9.76 3.19
CA LYS A 72 -6.35 9.07 4.48
C LYS A 72 -4.95 9.05 5.10
N ALA A 73 -3.93 8.76 4.29
CA ALA A 73 -2.55 8.72 4.76
C ALA A 73 -2.06 10.09 5.25
N ILE A 74 -2.36 11.15 4.50
CA ILE A 74 -1.99 12.53 4.82
C ILE A 74 -2.72 13.00 6.08
N GLU A 75 -4.01 12.71 6.18
CA GLU A 75 -4.82 13.06 7.35
C GLU A 75 -4.32 12.40 8.63
N SER A 76 -3.94 11.12 8.55
CA SER A 76 -3.42 10.38 9.71
C SER A 76 -1.97 10.73 10.05
N ASN A 77 -1.22 11.29 9.11
CA ASN A 77 0.19 11.63 9.28
C ASN A 77 0.47 13.05 8.73
N PRO A 78 -0.09 14.09 9.34
CA PRO A 78 -0.08 15.44 8.77
C PRO A 78 1.32 16.07 8.68
N ASN A 79 2.28 15.57 9.46
CA ASN A 79 3.66 16.06 9.46
C ASN A 79 4.62 15.17 8.65
N ALA A 80 4.09 14.16 7.94
CA ALA A 80 4.91 13.27 7.14
C ALA A 80 5.21 13.87 5.77
N HIS A 81 6.48 13.79 5.35
CA HIS A 81 6.95 14.23 4.04
C HIS A 81 7.78 13.13 3.37
N PRO A 82 7.20 11.94 3.13
CA PRO A 82 7.96 10.80 2.60
C PRO A 82 8.35 10.98 1.14
N LEU A 83 9.33 10.17 0.72
CA LEU A 83 9.46 9.75 -0.67
C LEU A 83 8.39 8.68 -0.91
N CYS A 84 7.51 8.87 -1.88
CA CYS A 84 6.49 7.89 -2.24
C CYS A 84 6.76 7.30 -3.61
N HIS A 85 6.91 5.98 -3.68
CA HIS A 85 7.23 5.25 -4.89
C HIS A 85 6.04 4.42 -5.38
N SER A 86 5.77 4.51 -6.69
CA SER A 86 4.72 3.75 -7.37
C SER A 86 5.22 3.18 -8.69
N ASP A 87 4.41 2.36 -9.33
CA ASP A 87 4.56 2.06 -10.75
C ASP A 87 4.12 3.25 -11.61
N ARG A 88 3.99 3.03 -12.92
CA ARG A 88 3.56 4.05 -13.90
C ARG A 88 2.09 3.91 -14.27
N GLY A 89 1.27 3.37 -13.37
CA GLY A 89 -0.17 3.31 -13.57
C GLY A 89 -0.78 4.70 -13.86
N TYR A 90 -1.88 4.73 -14.58
CA TYR A 90 -2.47 5.99 -15.04
C TYR A 90 -2.88 6.92 -13.88
N GLN A 91 -3.25 6.34 -12.72
CA GLN A 91 -3.59 7.13 -11.54
C GLN A 91 -2.38 7.93 -11.05
N TYR A 92 -1.20 7.29 -11.04
CA TYR A 92 0.03 7.88 -10.52
C TYR A 92 0.68 8.87 -11.49
N THR A 93 0.41 8.74 -12.80
CA THR A 93 0.90 9.67 -13.83
C THR A 93 -0.04 10.87 -14.04
N SER A 94 -1.13 10.93 -13.31
CA SER A 94 -2.08 12.05 -13.33
C SER A 94 -1.41 13.32 -12.79
N ARG A 95 -1.63 14.45 -13.47
CA ARG A 95 -1.16 15.75 -12.99
C ARG A 95 -1.84 16.15 -11.68
N THR A 96 -3.09 15.76 -11.50
CA THR A 96 -3.85 16.00 -10.27
C THR A 96 -3.21 15.25 -9.10
N PHE A 97 -2.80 14.00 -9.31
CA PHE A 97 -2.09 13.22 -8.30
C PHE A 97 -0.76 13.86 -7.92
N HIS A 98 0.02 14.27 -8.93
CA HIS A 98 1.30 14.95 -8.70
C HIS A 98 1.11 16.23 -7.88
N ALA A 99 0.14 17.08 -8.24
CA ALA A 99 -0.17 18.30 -7.50
C ALA A 99 -0.60 18.03 -6.05
N LYS A 100 -1.35 16.94 -5.82
CA LYS A 100 -1.74 16.50 -4.47
C LYS A 100 -0.51 16.14 -3.63
N LEU A 101 0.44 15.41 -4.18
CA LEU A 101 1.68 15.04 -3.48
C LEU A 101 2.54 16.26 -3.19
N GLU A 102 2.70 17.16 -4.16
CA GLU A 102 3.44 18.42 -3.96
C GLU A 102 2.84 19.26 -2.83
N ALA A 103 1.53 19.43 -2.84
CA ALA A 103 0.83 20.20 -1.80
C ALA A 103 1.02 19.61 -0.39
N ALA A 104 1.19 18.29 -0.29
CA ALA A 104 1.46 17.60 0.98
C ALA A 104 2.95 17.49 1.32
N GLY A 105 3.85 18.01 0.46
CA GLY A 105 5.29 17.89 0.67
C GLY A 105 5.83 16.49 0.47
N ILE A 106 5.15 15.65 -0.32
CA ILE A 106 5.54 14.27 -0.64
C ILE A 106 6.31 14.27 -1.94
N THR A 107 7.51 13.67 -1.94
CA THR A 107 8.34 13.52 -3.12
C THR A 107 7.91 12.29 -3.91
N GLN A 108 7.59 12.47 -5.17
CA GLN A 108 7.13 11.39 -6.05
C GLN A 108 8.30 10.67 -6.71
N SER A 109 8.26 9.33 -6.70
CA SER A 109 9.20 8.45 -7.37
C SER A 109 8.42 7.38 -8.14
N MET A 110 8.92 6.98 -9.31
CA MET A 110 8.26 5.98 -10.16
C MET A 110 9.22 4.89 -10.60
N SER A 111 8.70 3.66 -10.71
CA SER A 111 9.44 2.52 -11.27
C SER A 111 9.88 2.79 -12.71
N ARG A 112 10.97 2.14 -13.10
CA ARG A 112 11.40 2.12 -14.49
C ARG A 112 10.41 1.32 -15.35
N VAL A 113 10.39 1.59 -16.64
CA VAL A 113 9.52 0.85 -17.57
C VAL A 113 9.79 -0.65 -17.48
N ALA A 114 8.74 -1.43 -17.34
CA ALA A 114 8.77 -2.90 -17.29
C ALA A 114 9.70 -3.48 -16.18
N LYS A 115 9.86 -2.79 -15.06
CA LYS A 115 10.67 -3.24 -13.92
C LYS A 115 9.80 -3.41 -12.66
N CYS A 116 8.98 -4.47 -12.62
CA CYS A 116 8.14 -4.78 -11.45
C CYS A 116 8.95 -4.95 -10.15
N ILE A 117 10.19 -5.41 -10.25
CA ILE A 117 11.10 -5.55 -9.10
C ILE A 117 11.39 -4.21 -8.40
N ASP A 118 11.12 -3.08 -9.06
CA ASP A 118 11.29 -1.76 -8.46
C ASP A 118 10.23 -1.45 -7.36
N ASN A 119 9.23 -2.32 -7.18
CA ASN A 119 8.20 -2.22 -6.12
C ASN A 119 8.09 -3.53 -5.29
N GLY A 120 9.21 -4.24 -5.12
CA GLY A 120 9.29 -5.57 -4.52
C GLY A 120 8.58 -5.76 -3.16
N PRO A 121 8.80 -4.90 -2.14
CA PRO A 121 8.14 -5.07 -0.84
C PRO A 121 6.61 -4.97 -0.90
N MET A 122 6.06 -4.13 -1.79
CA MET A 122 4.61 -4.03 -1.98
C MET A 122 4.05 -5.30 -2.61
N GLU A 123 4.73 -5.83 -3.62
CA GLU A 123 4.40 -7.12 -4.23
C GLU A 123 4.49 -8.26 -3.21
N GLY A 124 5.48 -8.20 -2.33
CA GLY A 124 5.63 -9.14 -1.22
C GLY A 124 4.43 -9.11 -0.27
N PHE A 125 3.94 -7.93 0.08
CA PHE A 125 2.74 -7.78 0.91
C PHE A 125 1.50 -8.37 0.23
N TRP A 126 1.26 -8.06 -1.04
CA TRP A 126 0.16 -8.67 -1.80
C TRP A 126 0.25 -10.20 -1.78
N GLY A 127 1.46 -10.71 -1.98
CA GLY A 127 1.70 -12.16 -1.97
C GLY A 127 1.34 -12.84 -0.66
N ILE A 128 1.75 -12.29 0.48
CA ILE A 128 1.45 -12.90 1.78
C ILE A 128 -0.04 -12.78 2.14
N LEU A 129 -0.67 -11.66 1.88
CA LEU A 129 -2.12 -11.51 2.08
C LEU A 129 -2.88 -12.57 1.30
N LYS A 130 -2.57 -12.70 0.00
CA LYS A 130 -3.29 -13.64 -0.87
C LYS A 130 -3.00 -15.10 -0.53
N ARG A 131 -1.77 -15.45 -0.20
CA ARG A 131 -1.45 -16.82 0.22
C ARG A 131 -2.08 -17.18 1.55
N GLU A 132 -2.11 -16.28 2.51
CA GLU A 132 -2.61 -16.57 3.85
C GLU A 132 -4.13 -16.56 3.94
N ARG A 133 -4.84 -15.76 3.12
CA ARG A 133 -6.28 -15.55 3.28
C ARG A 133 -7.15 -15.62 2.03
N TYR A 134 -6.58 -15.61 0.84
CA TYR A 134 -7.35 -15.50 -0.40
C TYR A 134 -7.24 -16.74 -1.29
N TYR A 135 -6.02 -17.18 -1.64
CA TYR A 135 -5.83 -18.33 -2.51
C TYR A 135 -6.38 -19.62 -1.86
N GLY A 136 -6.99 -20.46 -2.70
CA GLY A 136 -7.65 -21.70 -2.24
C GLY A 136 -9.02 -21.49 -1.63
N LYS A 137 -9.52 -20.27 -1.57
CA LYS A 137 -10.88 -19.93 -1.11
C LYS A 137 -11.67 -19.30 -2.25
N LYS A 138 -12.97 -19.55 -2.26
CA LYS A 138 -13.90 -18.91 -3.19
C LYS A 138 -14.84 -18.01 -2.41
N PHE A 139 -14.69 -16.71 -2.59
CA PHE A 139 -15.58 -15.73 -1.99
C PHE A 139 -16.85 -15.63 -2.85
N THR A 140 -18.01 -15.74 -2.23
CA THR A 140 -19.31 -15.76 -2.92
C THR A 140 -20.15 -14.52 -2.66
N ASP A 141 -19.66 -13.59 -1.86
CA ASP A 141 -20.27 -12.29 -1.65
C ASP A 141 -19.19 -11.21 -1.42
N ARG A 142 -19.58 -10.00 -1.74
CA ARG A 142 -18.69 -8.82 -1.65
C ARG A 142 -18.27 -8.53 -0.22
N GLU A 143 -19.19 -8.60 0.72
CA GLU A 143 -18.96 -8.25 2.12
C GLU A 143 -17.96 -9.19 2.81
N SER A 144 -18.03 -10.49 2.54
CA SER A 144 -17.09 -11.47 3.08
C SER A 144 -15.66 -11.19 2.59
N LEU A 145 -15.50 -10.79 1.33
CA LEU A 145 -14.20 -10.46 0.77
C LEU A 145 -13.65 -9.17 1.41
N ILE A 146 -14.46 -8.13 1.54
CA ILE A 146 -14.07 -6.89 2.21
C ILE A 146 -13.67 -7.16 3.66
N THR A 147 -14.49 -7.88 4.40
CA THR A 147 -14.20 -8.24 5.79
C THR A 147 -12.88 -8.99 5.92
N MET A 148 -12.61 -9.95 5.03
CA MET A 148 -11.33 -10.67 5.02
C MET A 148 -10.15 -9.71 4.84
N ILE A 149 -10.24 -8.79 3.89
CA ILE A 149 -9.15 -7.83 3.62
C ILE A 149 -8.93 -6.90 4.82
N GLU A 150 -9.99 -6.33 5.37
CA GLU A 150 -9.93 -5.43 6.52
C GLU A 150 -9.36 -6.15 7.75
N ASP A 151 -9.85 -7.34 8.06
CA ASP A 151 -9.38 -8.15 9.19
C ASP A 151 -7.92 -8.56 9.01
N TYR A 152 -7.51 -8.90 7.77
CA TYR A 152 -6.12 -9.25 7.51
C TYR A 152 -5.17 -8.08 7.69
N ILE A 153 -5.51 -6.90 7.22
CA ILE A 153 -4.66 -5.71 7.37
C ILE A 153 -4.51 -5.35 8.85
N GLU A 154 -5.58 -5.43 9.63
CA GLU A 154 -5.52 -5.24 11.08
C GLU A 154 -4.61 -6.29 11.75
N TYR A 155 -4.78 -7.56 11.41
CA TYR A 155 -3.91 -8.64 11.88
C TYR A 155 -2.45 -8.43 11.47
N TYR A 156 -2.21 -8.06 10.22
CA TYR A 156 -0.86 -7.81 9.70
C TYR A 156 -0.16 -6.70 10.48
N ASN A 157 -0.85 -5.60 10.70
CA ASN A 157 -0.27 -4.44 11.39
C ASN A 157 -0.02 -4.69 12.88
N THR A 158 -0.92 -5.43 13.56
CA THR A 158 -0.96 -5.46 15.03
C THR A 158 -0.64 -6.82 15.65
N LYS A 159 -0.65 -7.91 14.90
CA LYS A 159 -0.49 -9.28 15.44
C LYS A 159 0.53 -10.14 14.69
N ARG A 160 0.72 -9.93 13.40
CA ARG A 160 1.60 -10.75 12.59
C ARG A 160 3.06 -10.40 12.84
N LEU A 161 3.79 -11.33 13.46
CA LEU A 161 5.22 -11.19 13.72
C LEU A 161 6.04 -11.36 12.44
N GLN A 162 7.07 -10.55 12.27
CA GLN A 162 7.95 -10.60 11.11
C GLN A 162 9.42 -10.70 11.54
N ARG A 163 10.13 -11.68 10.99
CA ARG A 163 11.55 -11.91 11.29
C ARG A 163 12.43 -10.72 10.94
N ASN A 164 12.18 -10.10 9.79
CA ASN A 164 12.93 -8.94 9.31
C ASN A 164 12.70 -7.67 10.13
N LEU A 165 11.72 -7.67 11.04
CA LEU A 165 11.48 -6.60 12.00
C LEU A 165 12.01 -6.94 13.41
N GLY A 166 12.82 -7.99 13.55
CA GLY A 166 13.29 -8.46 14.85
C GLY A 166 12.23 -9.23 15.64
N VAL A 167 11.37 -9.99 14.93
CA VAL A 167 10.24 -10.75 15.50
C VAL A 167 9.23 -9.82 16.19
N LEU A 168 8.96 -8.69 15.54
CA LEU A 168 7.95 -7.73 15.96
C LEU A 168 6.84 -7.63 14.93
N THR A 169 5.68 -7.12 15.35
CA THR A 169 4.66 -6.66 14.43
C THR A 169 5.07 -5.30 13.84
N PRO A 170 4.53 -4.89 12.68
CA PRO A 170 4.73 -3.54 12.17
C PRO A 170 4.41 -2.45 13.17
N PHE A 171 3.32 -2.58 13.90
CA PHE A 171 2.90 -1.60 14.90
C PHE A 171 3.86 -1.54 16.09
N GLU A 172 4.34 -2.68 16.60
CA GLU A 172 5.36 -2.73 17.66
C GLU A 172 6.65 -2.05 17.22
N LYS A 173 7.11 -2.30 15.99
CA LYS A 173 8.29 -1.65 15.42
C LYS A 173 8.11 -0.13 15.33
N HIS A 174 6.93 0.32 14.90
CA HIS A 174 6.57 1.73 14.85
C HIS A 174 6.61 2.36 16.24
N GLU A 175 5.95 1.75 17.21
CA GLU A 175 5.90 2.26 18.58
C GLU A 175 7.27 2.35 19.25
N GLN A 176 8.11 1.35 19.04
CA GLN A 176 9.48 1.39 19.57
C GLN A 176 10.24 2.63 19.10
N TYR A 177 10.09 2.99 17.83
CA TYR A 177 10.71 4.21 17.31
C TYR A 177 10.12 5.46 17.96
N MET A 178 8.80 5.54 18.02
CA MET A 178 8.10 6.72 18.59
C MET A 178 8.43 6.93 20.06
N LEU A 179 8.62 5.88 20.85
CA LEU A 179 8.98 5.96 22.26
C LEU A 179 10.45 6.35 22.47
N ALA A 180 11.33 6.03 21.52
CA ALA A 180 12.76 6.34 21.57
C ALA A 180 13.09 7.74 21.03
N ALA A 181 12.14 8.36 20.32
CA ALA A 181 12.33 9.65 19.68
C ALA A 181 12.10 10.81 20.65
#